data_b2ee34fdaa81ff3858c6ae9fe782cdce
#
_entry.id   b2ee34fdaa81ff3858c6ae9fe782cdce
#
_cell.length_a   1.000
_cell.length_b   1.000
_cell.length_c   1.000
_cell.angle_alpha   90.00
_cell.angle_beta   90.00
_cell.angle_gamma   90.00
#
_symmetry.space_group_name_H-M   'P 1'
#
loop_
_entity.id
_entity.type
_entity.pdbx_description
1 polymer ?
#
loop_
_entity_poly.entity_id
_entity_poly.type
_entity_poly.pdbx_seq_one_letter_code
_entity_poly.pdbx_strand_id
1 'polypeptide(L)'
;RQRQMCIRDRNMAANQVKGGAGDAFIAGGVESMSRVPMGMDGGAIAVDPELTMKNYIVPQGISADIIATKYGFSRDECDAYAVESQNRAAIAEAENRFARSRISLKDQNGLTILGNDEMIRKTDMQSLGGLKPSFKDMGEVMPGFDKIGIMRYPELEKINHVHHAGNSSGIADGAAAILIGNKEYGEQNGLKPRARFK
;
A
#
# COMPACT_ATOMS: atom_id res chain seq x y z
N ARG A 1 2.19 2.23 -2.09
CA ARG A 1 2.59 3.04 -3.27
C ARG A 1 1.59 2.93 -4.42
N GLN A 2 1.21 1.74 -4.87
CA GLN A 2 0.20 1.55 -5.93
C GLN A 2 -1.10 2.34 -5.67
N ARG A 3 -1.57 2.33 -4.44
CA ARG A 3 -2.78 3.06 -4.06
C ARG A 3 -2.64 4.58 -4.20
N GLN A 4 -1.47 5.13 -3.89
CA GLN A 4 -1.21 6.58 -4.03
C GLN A 4 -1.08 7.00 -5.50
N MET A 5 -0.38 6.23 -6.32
CA MET A 5 -0.27 6.47 -7.76
C MET A 5 -1.65 6.46 -8.40
N CYS A 6 -2.47 5.42 -8.18
CA CYS A 6 -3.82 5.36 -8.69
C CYS A 6 -4.73 6.52 -8.23
N ILE A 7 -4.57 7.05 -7.02
CA ILE A 7 -5.36 8.21 -6.55
C ILE A 7 -4.99 9.47 -7.32
N ARG A 8 -3.70 9.78 -7.46
CA ARG A 8 -3.23 10.95 -8.21
C ARG A 8 -3.64 10.87 -9.67
N ASP A 9 -3.39 9.74 -10.32
CA ASP A 9 -3.69 9.54 -11.73
C ASP A 9 -5.18 9.63 -12.02
N ARG A 10 -6.02 9.09 -11.14
CA ARG A 10 -7.47 9.24 -11.23
C ARG A 10 -7.92 10.69 -11.12
N ASN A 11 -7.35 11.45 -10.17
CA ASN A 11 -7.67 12.87 -10.01
C ASN A 11 -7.21 13.67 -11.23
N MET A 12 -6.03 13.39 -11.78
CA MET A 12 -5.54 14.03 -13.00
C MET A 12 -6.45 13.73 -14.18
N ALA A 13 -6.80 12.47 -14.41
CA ALA A 13 -7.72 12.07 -15.47
C ALA A 13 -9.10 12.70 -15.33
N ALA A 14 -9.66 12.73 -14.11
CA ALA A 14 -10.93 13.39 -13.85
C ALA A 14 -10.88 14.91 -14.11
N ASN A 15 -9.77 15.56 -13.74
CA ASN A 15 -9.59 16.99 -14.01
C ASN A 15 -9.44 17.29 -15.51
N GLN A 16 -8.78 16.41 -16.25
CA GLN A 16 -8.66 16.54 -17.71
C GLN A 16 -10.02 16.41 -18.39
N VAL A 17 -10.86 15.44 -17.97
CA VAL A 17 -12.23 15.32 -18.46
C VAL A 17 -13.05 16.57 -18.12
N LYS A 18 -13.00 17.06 -16.86
CA LYS A 18 -13.69 18.28 -16.44
C LYS A 18 -13.21 19.54 -17.17
N GLY A 19 -11.92 19.59 -17.48
CA GLY A 19 -11.30 20.71 -18.22
C GLY A 19 -11.51 20.65 -19.73
N GLY A 20 -12.21 19.63 -20.26
CA GLY A 20 -12.47 19.50 -21.69
C GLY A 20 -11.26 19.08 -22.53
N ALA A 21 -10.21 18.54 -21.91
CA ALA A 21 -9.04 18.04 -22.63
C ALA A 21 -9.33 16.74 -23.40
N GLY A 22 -10.41 16.06 -23.08
CA GLY A 22 -10.93 14.86 -23.75
C GLY A 22 -12.10 14.29 -22.99
N ASP A 23 -12.83 13.39 -23.62
CA ASP A 23 -14.07 12.81 -23.07
C ASP A 23 -13.81 11.62 -22.15
N ALA A 24 -12.67 10.95 -22.33
CA ALA A 24 -12.28 9.81 -21.50
C ALA A 24 -10.76 9.64 -21.44
N PHE A 25 -10.29 9.14 -20.29
CA PHE A 25 -8.88 8.83 -20.03
C PHE A 25 -8.77 7.52 -19.26
N ILE A 26 -7.67 6.79 -19.49
CA ILE A 26 -7.30 5.64 -18.67
C ILE A 26 -6.26 6.09 -17.66
N ALA A 27 -6.59 5.91 -16.39
CA ALA A 27 -5.64 6.09 -15.28
C ALA A 27 -5.19 4.72 -14.79
N GLY A 28 -3.89 4.52 -14.61
CA GLY A 28 -3.37 3.24 -14.17
C GLY A 28 -1.98 3.33 -13.57
N GLY A 29 -1.51 2.23 -13.04
CA GLY A 29 -0.19 2.11 -12.49
C GLY A 29 0.24 0.65 -12.38
N VAL A 30 1.54 0.45 -12.36
CA VAL A 30 2.20 -0.83 -12.16
C VAL A 30 3.26 -0.72 -11.08
N GLU A 31 3.40 -1.75 -10.29
CA GLU A 31 4.52 -1.92 -9.37
C GLU A 31 5.10 -3.32 -9.58
N SER A 32 6.41 -3.41 -9.75
CA SER A 32 7.12 -4.67 -9.91
C SER A 32 8.25 -4.75 -8.90
N MET A 33 7.89 -4.97 -7.65
CA MET A 33 8.84 -5.02 -6.53
C MET A 33 9.75 -6.25 -6.59
N SER A 34 9.36 -7.29 -7.33
CA SER A 34 10.21 -8.44 -7.63
C SER A 34 11.39 -8.07 -8.54
N ARG A 35 11.24 -7.06 -9.39
CA ARG A 35 12.29 -6.61 -10.33
C ARG A 35 13.02 -5.36 -9.86
N VAL A 36 12.31 -4.46 -9.18
CA VAL A 36 12.84 -3.20 -8.68
C VAL A 36 12.58 -3.13 -7.18
N PRO A 37 13.47 -3.67 -6.35
CA PRO A 37 13.36 -3.62 -4.90
C PRO A 37 13.23 -2.19 -4.35
N MET A 38 12.67 -2.07 -3.17
CA MET A 38 12.53 -0.77 -2.49
C MET A 38 13.88 -0.06 -2.36
N GLY A 39 13.92 1.22 -2.76
CA GLY A 39 15.12 2.06 -2.70
C GLY A 39 16.04 1.97 -3.92
N MET A 40 15.80 1.05 -4.85
CA MET A 40 16.60 0.92 -6.08
C MET A 40 16.40 2.09 -7.06
N ASP A 41 15.35 2.88 -6.88
CA ASP A 41 15.10 4.11 -7.63
C ASP A 41 16.06 5.27 -7.26
N GLY A 42 16.87 5.12 -6.21
CA GLY A 42 17.94 6.06 -5.85
C GLY A 42 17.46 7.46 -5.49
N GLY A 43 16.22 7.59 -5.06
CA GLY A 43 15.65 8.90 -4.70
C GLY A 43 16.38 9.58 -3.55
N ALA A 44 16.49 10.91 -3.57
CA ALA A 44 17.18 11.70 -2.55
C ALA A 44 16.72 11.40 -1.12
N ILE A 45 15.44 11.07 -0.93
CA ILE A 45 14.88 10.64 0.37
C ILE A 45 15.59 9.41 0.94
N ALA A 46 16.09 8.53 0.09
CA ALA A 46 16.75 7.29 0.52
C ALA A 46 18.26 7.46 0.77
N VAL A 47 18.89 8.46 0.16
CA VAL A 47 20.37 8.54 0.10
C VAL A 47 20.94 9.86 0.65
N ASP A 48 20.13 10.89 0.88
CA ASP A 48 20.59 12.20 1.36
C ASP A 48 20.32 12.34 2.87
N PRO A 49 21.37 12.30 3.72
CA PRO A 49 21.23 12.43 5.17
C PRO A 49 20.74 13.83 5.61
N GLU A 50 21.14 14.88 4.89
CA GLU A 50 20.73 16.25 5.21
C GLU A 50 19.21 16.41 5.00
N LEU A 51 18.71 15.94 3.86
CA LEU A 51 17.28 15.92 3.56
C LEU A 51 16.50 15.11 4.60
N THR A 52 17.03 13.95 4.97
CA THR A 52 16.45 13.05 5.95
C THR A 52 16.32 13.72 7.33
N MET A 53 17.40 14.34 7.80
CA MET A 53 17.42 15.01 9.10
C MET A 53 16.53 16.26 9.12
N LYS A 54 16.63 17.11 8.11
CA LYS A 54 15.85 18.36 8.00
C LYS A 54 14.34 18.10 7.94
N ASN A 55 13.92 16.99 7.36
CA ASN A 55 12.50 16.65 7.19
C ASN A 55 12.02 15.53 8.12
N TYR A 56 12.85 15.08 9.06
CA TYR A 56 12.53 13.97 9.98
C TYR A 56 12.06 12.71 9.25
N ILE A 57 12.70 12.37 8.13
CA ILE A 57 12.31 11.24 7.32
C ILE A 57 12.79 9.95 7.98
N VAL A 58 11.86 9.05 8.23
CA VAL A 58 12.13 7.70 8.72
C VAL A 58 11.43 6.67 7.84
N PRO A 59 11.89 5.42 7.80
CA PRO A 59 11.20 4.33 7.11
C PRO A 59 9.74 4.19 7.56
N GLN A 60 8.88 3.75 6.65
CA GLN A 60 7.43 3.65 6.90
C GLN A 60 7.09 2.79 8.13
N GLY A 61 7.84 1.70 8.36
CA GLY A 61 7.63 0.86 9.53
C GLY A 61 7.97 1.56 10.85
N ILE A 62 9.04 2.35 10.88
CA ILE A 62 9.37 3.22 12.02
C ILE A 62 8.26 4.27 12.22
N SER A 63 7.74 4.86 11.14
CA SER A 63 6.61 5.81 11.24
C SER A 63 5.37 5.15 11.85
N ALA A 64 5.09 3.89 11.49
CA ALA A 64 3.98 3.13 12.05
C ALA A 64 4.21 2.84 13.55
N ASP A 65 5.42 2.48 13.95
CA ASP A 65 5.79 2.26 15.36
C ASP A 65 5.70 3.57 16.19
N ILE A 66 6.08 4.72 15.60
CA ILE A 66 5.87 6.04 16.23
C ILE A 66 4.37 6.30 16.47
N ILE A 67 3.53 6.02 15.48
CA ILE A 67 2.07 6.18 15.61
C ILE A 67 1.54 5.25 16.70
N ALA A 68 1.94 3.97 16.69
CA ALA A 68 1.53 3.02 17.71
C ALA A 68 1.94 3.48 19.12
N THR A 69 3.17 3.95 19.28
CA THR A 69 3.68 4.48 20.56
C THR A 69 2.90 5.71 21.01
N LYS A 70 2.73 6.68 20.11
CA LYS A 70 2.08 7.97 20.40
C LYS A 70 0.63 7.82 20.82
N TYR A 71 -0.09 6.91 20.20
CA TYR A 71 -1.51 6.68 20.46
C TYR A 71 -1.79 5.48 21.36
N GLY A 72 -0.75 4.79 21.83
CA GLY A 72 -0.86 3.68 22.78
C GLY A 72 -1.38 2.39 22.17
N PHE A 73 -1.25 2.18 20.86
CA PHE A 73 -1.64 0.92 20.22
C PHE A 73 -0.66 -0.19 20.60
N SER A 74 -1.22 -1.28 21.16
CA SER A 74 -0.46 -2.46 21.51
C SER A 74 -0.13 -3.33 20.30
N ARG A 75 0.81 -4.25 20.48
CA ARG A 75 1.13 -5.28 19.52
C ARG A 75 -0.11 -6.13 19.20
N ASP A 76 -0.84 -6.55 20.23
CA ASP A 76 -1.99 -7.43 20.09
C ASP A 76 -3.13 -6.76 19.30
N GLU A 77 -3.35 -5.46 19.48
CA GLU A 77 -4.33 -4.70 18.69
C GLU A 77 -3.93 -4.63 17.21
N CYS A 78 -2.65 -4.38 16.93
CA CYS A 78 -2.14 -4.39 15.55
C CYS A 78 -2.26 -5.77 14.90
N ASP A 79 -1.97 -6.83 15.65
CA ASP A 79 -2.07 -8.22 15.16
C ASP A 79 -3.54 -8.62 14.96
N ALA A 80 -4.43 -8.26 15.86
CA ALA A 80 -5.87 -8.52 15.71
C ALA A 80 -6.44 -7.82 14.46
N TYR A 81 -6.01 -6.60 14.20
CA TYR A 81 -6.38 -5.88 12.98
C TYR A 81 -5.88 -6.60 11.72
N ALA A 82 -4.66 -7.11 11.75
CA ALA A 82 -4.08 -7.86 10.62
C ALA A 82 -4.82 -9.19 10.38
N VAL A 83 -5.17 -9.93 11.44
CA VAL A 83 -5.99 -11.15 11.34
C VAL A 83 -7.34 -10.85 10.71
N GLU A 84 -8.03 -9.82 11.19
CA GLU A 84 -9.33 -9.41 10.64
C GLU A 84 -9.21 -8.99 9.16
N SER A 85 -8.16 -8.28 8.78
CA SER A 85 -7.88 -7.91 7.38
C SER A 85 -7.74 -9.14 6.48
N GLN A 86 -6.99 -10.15 6.92
CA GLN A 86 -6.81 -11.41 6.17
C GLN A 86 -8.13 -12.20 6.07
N ASN A 87 -8.90 -12.25 7.15
CA ASN A 87 -10.21 -12.92 7.15
C ASN A 87 -11.18 -12.27 6.17
N ARG A 88 -11.27 -10.95 6.16
CA ARG A 88 -12.11 -10.20 5.21
C ARG A 88 -11.68 -10.42 3.77
N ALA A 89 -10.37 -10.45 3.52
CA ALA A 89 -9.84 -10.73 2.19
C ALA A 89 -10.17 -12.16 1.73
N ALA A 90 -10.04 -13.15 2.62
CA ALA A 90 -10.38 -14.54 2.34
C ALA A 90 -11.89 -14.72 2.03
N ILE A 91 -12.77 -14.06 2.79
CA ILE A 91 -14.22 -14.06 2.51
C ILE A 91 -14.51 -13.42 1.15
N ALA A 92 -13.90 -12.27 0.85
CA ALA A 92 -14.10 -11.59 -0.43
C ALA A 92 -13.62 -12.44 -1.61
N GLU A 93 -12.55 -13.21 -1.43
CA GLU A 93 -12.05 -14.15 -2.42
C GLU A 93 -13.01 -15.33 -2.62
N ALA A 94 -13.45 -15.97 -1.53
CA ALA A 94 -14.38 -17.09 -1.57
C ALA A 94 -15.73 -16.73 -2.22
N GLU A 95 -16.19 -15.50 -1.99
CA GLU A 95 -17.43 -14.98 -2.58
C GLU A 95 -17.24 -14.38 -3.99
N ASN A 96 -16.04 -14.46 -4.57
CA ASN A 96 -15.73 -13.88 -5.89
C ASN A 96 -16.07 -12.38 -6.02
N ARG A 97 -15.95 -11.60 -4.96
CA ARG A 97 -16.33 -10.18 -4.96
C ARG A 97 -15.54 -9.34 -5.97
N PHE A 98 -14.35 -9.81 -6.36
CA PHE A 98 -13.46 -9.13 -7.31
C PHE A 98 -13.49 -9.71 -8.73
N ALA A 99 -14.33 -10.72 -9.02
CA ALA A 99 -14.41 -11.38 -10.32
C ALA A 99 -14.61 -10.42 -11.51
N ARG A 100 -15.32 -9.30 -11.30
CA ARG A 100 -15.59 -8.30 -12.36
C ARG A 100 -14.45 -7.29 -12.57
N SER A 101 -13.47 -7.24 -11.69
CA SER A 101 -12.38 -6.25 -11.73
C SER A 101 -11.00 -6.87 -11.78
N ARG A 102 -10.88 -8.15 -11.45
CA ARG A 102 -9.63 -8.89 -11.50
C ARG A 102 -9.43 -9.50 -12.88
N ILE A 103 -8.24 -9.30 -13.43
CA ILE A 103 -7.82 -9.88 -14.70
C ILE A 103 -6.77 -10.94 -14.40
N SER A 104 -7.01 -12.18 -14.79
CA SER A 104 -6.02 -13.25 -14.69
C SER A 104 -4.91 -13.05 -15.73
N LEU A 105 -3.66 -13.19 -15.29
CA LEU A 105 -2.52 -13.21 -16.20
C LEU A 105 -2.37 -14.58 -16.84
N LYS A 106 -2.15 -14.58 -18.15
CA LYS A 106 -1.92 -15.79 -18.94
C LYS A 106 -0.58 -15.70 -19.66
N ASP A 107 0.05 -16.83 -19.86
CA ASP A 107 1.22 -16.94 -20.73
C ASP A 107 0.84 -16.88 -22.22
N GLN A 108 1.85 -17.00 -23.09
CA GLN A 108 1.66 -16.98 -24.55
C GLN A 108 0.82 -18.15 -25.09
N ASN A 109 0.71 -19.25 -24.31
CA ASN A 109 -0.08 -20.43 -24.66
C ASN A 109 -1.50 -20.38 -24.08
N GLY A 110 -1.84 -19.29 -23.37
CA GLY A 110 -3.15 -19.12 -22.73
C GLY A 110 -3.27 -19.78 -21.35
N LEU A 111 -2.18 -20.36 -20.80
CA LEU A 111 -2.19 -20.93 -19.47
C LEU A 111 -2.22 -19.81 -18.42
N THR A 112 -3.12 -19.90 -17.45
CA THR A 112 -3.19 -18.94 -16.35
C THR A 112 -2.00 -19.13 -15.42
N ILE A 113 -1.15 -18.09 -15.34
CA ILE A 113 0.01 -18.03 -14.44
C ILE A 113 -0.30 -17.31 -13.13
N LEU A 114 -1.29 -16.40 -13.13
CA LEU A 114 -1.75 -15.73 -11.91
C LEU A 114 -3.27 -15.48 -12.04
N GLY A 115 -4.06 -16.09 -11.20
CA GLY A 115 -5.52 -15.94 -11.18
C GLY A 115 -6.08 -15.31 -9.93
N ASN A 116 -5.35 -15.41 -8.82
CA ASN A 116 -5.78 -14.98 -7.50
C ASN A 116 -4.75 -14.10 -6.83
N ASP A 117 -5.15 -13.42 -5.75
CA ASP A 117 -4.23 -12.67 -4.90
C ASP A 117 -3.42 -13.64 -4.01
N GLU A 118 -2.11 -13.71 -4.23
CA GLU A 118 -1.21 -14.60 -3.49
C GLU A 118 -0.89 -14.11 -2.07
N MET A 119 -1.29 -12.88 -1.73
CA MET A 119 -1.04 -12.29 -0.41
C MET A 119 -2.07 -12.69 0.65
N ILE A 120 -3.19 -13.32 0.22
CA ILE A 120 -4.21 -13.81 1.14
C ILE A 120 -3.77 -15.14 1.73
N ARG A 121 -3.63 -15.18 3.06
CA ARG A 121 -3.16 -16.37 3.79
C ARG A 121 -3.90 -16.57 5.09
N LYS A 122 -4.04 -17.82 5.52
CA LYS A 122 -4.57 -18.13 6.85
C LYS A 122 -3.65 -17.52 7.91
N THR A 123 -4.21 -16.69 8.75
CA THR A 123 -3.48 -15.91 9.76
C THR A 123 -4.24 -15.95 11.07
N ASP A 124 -3.54 -16.16 12.19
CA ASP A 124 -4.10 -16.15 13.53
C ASP A 124 -3.17 -15.44 14.52
N MET A 125 -3.69 -15.11 15.70
CA MET A 125 -2.96 -14.40 16.75
C MET A 125 -1.74 -15.16 17.24
N GLN A 126 -1.80 -16.49 17.29
CA GLN A 126 -0.69 -17.31 17.76
C GLN A 126 0.50 -17.25 16.78
N SER A 127 0.24 -17.38 15.49
CA SER A 127 1.28 -17.30 14.46
C SER A 127 1.90 -15.91 14.37
N LEU A 128 1.12 -14.86 14.57
CA LEU A 128 1.63 -13.48 14.57
C LEU A 128 2.43 -13.18 15.84
N GLY A 129 1.97 -13.63 17.01
CA GLY A 129 2.63 -13.37 18.29
C GLY A 129 4.07 -13.88 18.38
N GLY A 130 4.40 -14.93 17.61
CA GLY A 130 5.77 -15.47 17.51
C GLY A 130 6.73 -14.65 16.64
N LEU A 131 6.24 -13.65 15.88
CA LEU A 131 7.08 -12.88 14.98
C LEU A 131 7.82 -11.75 15.71
N LYS A 132 9.10 -11.57 15.39
CA LYS A 132 9.89 -10.46 15.93
C LYS A 132 9.53 -9.14 15.24
N PRO A 133 9.56 -8.01 15.96
CA PRO A 133 9.44 -6.68 15.35
C PRO A 133 10.48 -6.48 14.24
N SER A 134 10.02 -6.11 13.05
CA SER A 134 10.89 -6.03 11.86
C SER A 134 11.75 -4.76 11.81
N PHE A 135 11.37 -3.72 12.53
CA PHE A 135 12.00 -2.41 12.42
C PHE A 135 12.83 -2.03 13.63
N LYS A 136 12.88 -2.88 14.67
CA LYS A 136 13.58 -2.61 15.93
C LYS A 136 15.06 -2.32 15.72
N ASP A 137 15.79 -3.19 15.05
CA ASP A 137 17.23 -3.03 14.85
C ASP A 137 17.53 -1.77 14.00
N MET A 138 16.71 -1.47 13.02
CA MET A 138 16.81 -0.27 12.19
C MET A 138 16.51 1.01 13.00
N GLY A 139 15.58 0.94 13.91
CA GLY A 139 15.23 2.05 14.79
C GLY A 139 16.28 2.30 15.87
N GLU A 140 16.58 1.29 16.67
CA GLU A 140 17.40 1.41 17.89
C GLU A 140 18.92 1.40 17.62
N VAL A 141 19.40 0.63 16.62
CA VAL A 141 20.83 0.31 16.46
C VAL A 141 21.44 1.04 15.27
N MET A 142 21.11 0.64 14.05
CA MET A 142 21.73 1.20 12.86
C MET A 142 20.73 1.24 11.69
N PRO A 143 20.52 2.41 11.11
CA PRO A 143 21.12 3.73 11.37
C PRO A 143 20.54 4.52 12.56
N GLY A 144 19.65 3.95 13.40
CA GLY A 144 19.12 4.59 14.60
C GLY A 144 18.02 5.62 14.31
N PHE A 145 17.06 5.26 13.46
CA PHE A 145 15.95 6.13 13.04
C PHE A 145 15.02 6.57 14.18
N ASP A 146 15.01 5.84 15.31
CA ASP A 146 14.20 6.22 16.47
C ASP A 146 14.59 7.61 17.01
N LYS A 147 15.88 7.94 16.97
CA LYS A 147 16.37 9.26 17.37
C LYS A 147 15.76 10.36 16.51
N ILE A 148 15.64 10.15 15.20
CA ILE A 148 15.02 11.11 14.27
C ILE A 148 13.53 11.26 14.60
N GLY A 149 12.85 10.15 14.89
CA GLY A 149 11.45 10.14 15.31
C GLY A 149 11.23 10.92 16.62
N ILE A 150 12.06 10.69 17.63
CA ILE A 150 12.00 11.37 18.93
C ILE A 150 12.34 12.86 18.79
N MET A 151 13.28 13.24 17.93
CA MET A 151 13.53 14.67 17.63
C MET A 151 12.28 15.39 17.10
N ARG A 152 11.43 14.70 16.35
CA ARG A 152 10.16 15.26 15.85
C ARG A 152 9.05 15.25 16.89
N TYR A 153 9.06 14.26 17.77
CA TYR A 153 8.06 14.03 18.83
C TYR A 153 8.75 13.89 20.19
N PRO A 154 9.26 15.00 20.75
CA PRO A 154 10.05 14.98 21.96
C PRO A 154 9.29 14.57 23.23
N GLU A 155 7.97 14.45 23.12
CA GLU A 155 7.12 13.88 24.17
C GLU A 155 7.27 12.36 24.31
N LEU A 156 7.91 11.69 23.33
CA LEU A 156 8.14 10.25 23.38
C LEU A 156 9.53 9.96 23.98
N GLU A 157 9.58 9.21 25.06
CA GLU A 157 10.83 8.76 25.68
C GLU A 157 11.54 7.67 24.86
N LYS A 158 10.73 6.79 24.24
CA LYS A 158 11.19 5.69 23.40
C LYS A 158 10.11 5.33 22.37
N ILE A 159 10.49 4.59 21.33
CA ILE A 159 9.54 4.03 20.36
C ILE A 159 9.34 2.54 20.66
N ASN A 160 8.10 2.12 20.79
CA ASN A 160 7.74 0.72 20.96
C ASN A 160 7.56 0.06 19.58
N HIS A 161 8.40 -0.93 19.29
CA HIS A 161 8.34 -1.64 18.01
C HIS A 161 7.32 -2.77 18.07
N VAL A 162 6.19 -2.57 17.41
CA VAL A 162 5.06 -3.51 17.39
C VAL A 162 4.80 -4.08 15.98
N HIS A 163 5.39 -3.47 14.94
CA HIS A 163 5.15 -3.90 13.57
C HIS A 163 6.16 -4.94 13.08
N HIS A 164 5.66 -5.90 12.32
CA HIS A 164 6.42 -7.00 11.71
C HIS A 164 5.77 -7.42 10.38
N ALA A 165 6.37 -8.35 9.66
CA ALA A 165 5.91 -8.77 8.33
C ALA A 165 4.45 -9.28 8.30
N GLY A 166 3.93 -9.79 9.43
CA GLY A 166 2.57 -10.33 9.52
C GLY A 166 1.49 -9.26 9.69
N ASN A 167 1.81 -8.11 10.28
CA ASN A 167 0.89 -6.97 10.47
C ASN A 167 1.28 -5.73 9.65
N SER A 168 2.13 -5.91 8.64
CA SER A 168 2.56 -4.87 7.71
C SER A 168 2.07 -5.18 6.29
N SER A 169 2.16 -4.18 5.42
CA SER A 169 1.84 -4.34 4.00
C SER A 169 2.75 -5.38 3.33
N GLY A 170 2.17 -6.28 2.56
CA GLY A 170 2.95 -7.24 1.78
C GLY A 170 3.73 -6.57 0.64
N ILE A 171 4.89 -7.15 0.32
CA ILE A 171 5.66 -6.80 -0.87
C ILE A 171 5.13 -7.66 -2.02
N ALA A 172 4.55 -7.02 -3.04
CA ALA A 172 3.92 -7.73 -4.15
C ALA A 172 4.03 -6.93 -5.45
N ASP A 173 4.05 -7.66 -6.56
CA ASP A 173 3.84 -7.08 -7.87
C ASP A 173 2.35 -6.83 -8.10
N GLY A 174 2.01 -5.86 -8.90
CA GLY A 174 0.63 -5.59 -9.24
C GLY A 174 0.46 -4.47 -10.25
N ALA A 175 -0.66 -4.50 -10.94
CA ALA A 175 -1.07 -3.46 -11.87
C ALA A 175 -2.56 -3.17 -11.74
N ALA A 176 -2.95 -1.93 -12.03
CA ALA A 176 -4.34 -1.54 -12.06
C ALA A 176 -4.58 -0.49 -13.14
N ALA A 177 -5.77 -0.52 -13.74
CA ALA A 177 -6.23 0.50 -14.67
C ALA A 177 -7.70 0.80 -14.43
N ILE A 178 -8.09 2.06 -14.66
CA ILE A 178 -9.48 2.52 -14.56
C ILE A 178 -9.79 3.48 -15.70
N LEU A 179 -10.93 3.29 -16.35
CA LEU A 179 -11.46 4.22 -17.34
C LEU A 179 -12.28 5.32 -16.62
N ILE A 180 -11.97 6.56 -16.90
CA ILE A 180 -12.66 7.75 -16.37
C ILE A 180 -13.12 8.56 -17.56
N GLY A 181 -14.42 8.87 -17.61
CA GLY A 181 -15.01 9.63 -18.72
C GLY A 181 -16.17 10.50 -18.25
N ASN A 182 -16.62 11.39 -19.14
CA ASN A 182 -17.86 12.13 -18.95
C ASN A 182 -19.08 11.23 -19.18
N LYS A 183 -20.26 11.74 -18.86
CA LYS A 183 -21.50 10.98 -18.96
C LYS A 183 -21.84 10.65 -20.43
N GLU A 184 -21.65 11.62 -21.29
CA GLU A 184 -21.96 11.53 -22.73
C GLU A 184 -21.14 10.44 -23.41
N TYR A 185 -19.83 10.37 -23.13
CA TYR A 185 -18.95 9.31 -23.61
C TYR A 185 -19.44 7.93 -23.15
N GLY A 186 -19.82 7.83 -21.86
CA GLY A 186 -20.34 6.59 -21.29
C GLY A 186 -21.61 6.11 -22.01
N GLU A 187 -22.56 7.00 -22.26
CA GLU A 187 -23.82 6.69 -22.94
C GLU A 187 -23.60 6.27 -24.41
N GLN A 188 -22.76 7.02 -25.15
CA GLN A 188 -22.44 6.73 -26.55
C GLN A 188 -21.75 5.36 -26.73
N ASN A 189 -20.99 4.92 -25.73
CA ASN A 189 -20.24 3.66 -25.78
C ASN A 189 -20.91 2.51 -24.98
N GLY A 190 -22.15 2.70 -24.52
CA GLY A 190 -22.88 1.67 -23.78
C GLY A 190 -22.28 1.30 -22.43
N LEU A 191 -21.46 2.19 -21.84
CA LEU A 191 -20.77 1.95 -20.58
C LEU A 191 -21.66 2.31 -19.40
N LYS A 192 -21.68 1.44 -18.39
CA LYS A 192 -22.40 1.70 -17.13
C LYS A 192 -21.44 2.27 -16.10
N PRO A 193 -21.70 3.46 -15.53
CA PRO A 193 -20.87 4.05 -14.50
C PRO A 193 -20.87 3.17 -13.23
N ARG A 194 -19.72 2.95 -12.64
CA ARG A 194 -19.55 2.18 -11.39
C ARG A 194 -19.42 3.08 -10.17
N ALA A 195 -18.94 4.32 -10.37
CA ALA A 195 -18.77 5.34 -9.37
C ALA A 195 -18.75 6.72 -10.02
N ARG A 196 -18.85 7.79 -9.22
CA ARG A 196 -18.73 9.17 -9.67
C ARG A 196 -17.69 9.91 -8.84
N PHE A 197 -16.89 10.73 -9.49
CA PHE A 197 -16.07 11.73 -8.81
C PHE A 197 -16.95 12.87 -8.29
N LYS A 198 -16.78 13.19 -7.01
CA LYS A 198 -17.43 14.33 -6.37
C LYS A 198 -16.48 15.50 -6.29
#